data_653060f3115a84de2babcc026696c10c
#
_entry.id   653060f3115a84de2babcc026696c10c
#
_cell.length_a   1.000
_cell.length_b   1.000
_cell.length_c   1.000
_cell.angle_alpha   90.00
_cell.angle_beta   90.00
_cell.angle_gamma   90.00
#
_symmetry.space_group_name_H-M   'P 1'
#
loop_
_entity.id
_entity.type
_entity.pdbx_description
1 polymer ?
#
loop_
_entity_poly.entity_id
_entity_poly.type
_entity_poly.pdbx_seq_one_letter_code
_entity_poly.pdbx_strand_id
1 'polypeptide(L)'
;MSLFDKFKTSTKNIKVKALENQEVTIRELTLAESEYFFKKLVGEPSAYGKMQFNTKEIFSIRLEKVATALVEPKIELNELRELSESASEAIGEIADAIEEFSNVGKNKKK
;
A
#
# COMPACT_ATOMS: atom_id res chain seq x y z
N MET A 1 15.46 24.40 -8.36
CA MET A 1 14.33 23.47 -8.36
C MET A 1 14.56 22.33 -9.31
N SER A 2 14.29 21.14 -8.86
CA SER A 2 14.55 19.96 -9.67
C SER A 2 13.46 19.71 -10.69
N LEU A 3 13.86 19.19 -11.83
CA LEU A 3 12.93 18.83 -12.86
C LEU A 3 11.95 17.78 -12.37
N PHE A 4 12.34 17.00 -11.40
CA PHE A 4 11.50 15.92 -10.89
C PHE A 4 10.68 16.25 -9.65
N ASP A 5 10.66 17.51 -9.25
CA ASP A 5 9.91 17.87 -8.05
C ASP A 5 8.44 17.52 -8.14
N LYS A 6 7.87 17.58 -9.34
CA LYS A 6 6.45 17.26 -9.47
C LYS A 6 6.17 15.78 -9.26
N PHE A 7 7.20 14.96 -9.18
CA PHE A 7 7.02 13.54 -8.96
C PHE A 7 7.29 13.13 -7.53
N LYS A 8 7.44 14.08 -6.63
CA LYS A 8 7.57 13.74 -5.23
C LYS A 8 6.22 13.24 -4.74
N THR A 9 6.25 12.40 -3.72
CA THR A 9 5.01 11.82 -3.23
C THR A 9 4.07 12.92 -2.75
N SER A 10 2.80 12.72 -2.99
CA SER A 10 1.78 13.64 -2.51
C SER A 10 0.84 12.89 -1.58
N THR A 11 -0.01 13.63 -0.90
CA THR A 11 -0.93 13.05 0.06
C THR A 11 -2.36 13.23 -0.42
N LYS A 12 -3.25 12.44 0.16
CA LYS A 12 -4.65 12.47 -0.21
C LYS A 12 -5.47 12.03 0.99
N ASN A 13 -6.60 12.68 1.20
CA ASN A 13 -7.52 12.27 2.25
C ASN A 13 -8.55 11.34 1.65
N ILE A 14 -8.82 10.25 2.33
CA ILE A 14 -9.85 9.31 1.88
C ILE A 14 -10.75 8.99 3.05
N LYS A 15 -11.97 8.53 2.74
CA LYS A 15 -12.88 8.07 3.75
C LYS A 15 -12.90 6.56 3.70
N VAL A 16 -12.79 5.93 4.86
CA VAL A 16 -12.71 4.48 4.96
C VAL A 16 -14.05 3.96 5.43
N LYS A 17 -14.75 3.26 4.57
CA LYS A 17 -16.09 2.77 4.89
C LYS A 17 -16.10 1.86 6.11
N ALA A 18 -15.09 1.01 6.22
CA ALA A 18 -15.04 0.09 7.34
C ALA A 18 -14.79 0.81 8.67
N LEU A 19 -14.40 2.07 8.63
CA LEU A 19 -14.21 2.88 9.82
C LEU A 19 -15.33 3.92 9.91
N GLU A 20 -16.48 3.58 9.42
CA GLU A 20 -17.66 4.45 9.48
C GLU A 20 -17.41 5.78 8.78
N ASN A 21 -16.72 5.70 7.66
CA ASN A 21 -16.40 6.85 6.82
C ASN A 21 -15.50 7.88 7.50
N GLN A 22 -14.71 7.42 8.47
CA GLN A 22 -13.70 8.29 9.05
C GLN A 22 -12.66 8.61 8.00
N GLU A 23 -12.14 9.81 8.06
CA GLU A 23 -11.16 10.25 7.09
C GLU A 23 -9.76 9.95 7.54
N VAL A 24 -8.94 9.46 6.63
CA VAL A 24 -7.52 9.25 6.91
C VAL A 24 -6.74 9.87 5.77
N THR A 25 -5.47 10.14 6.01
CA THR A 25 -4.59 10.71 5.00
C THR A 25 -3.56 9.68 4.59
N ILE A 26 -3.44 9.45 3.29
CA ILE A 26 -2.46 8.51 2.76
C ILE A 26 -1.51 9.27 1.83
N ARG A 27 -0.39 8.65 1.50
CA ARG A 27 0.51 9.22 0.51
C ARG A 27 0.81 8.19 -0.56
N GLU A 28 1.39 8.64 -1.65
CA GLU A 28 1.83 7.72 -2.68
C GLU A 28 3.01 6.93 -2.19
N LEU A 29 3.22 5.77 -2.79
CA LEU A 29 4.43 5.00 -2.55
C LEU A 29 5.55 5.56 -3.40
N THR A 30 6.77 5.49 -2.90
CA THR A 30 7.94 5.83 -3.71
C THR A 30 8.25 4.66 -4.64
N LEU A 31 9.09 4.91 -5.63
CA LEU A 31 9.49 3.83 -6.53
C LEU A 31 10.18 2.71 -5.77
N ALA A 32 11.01 3.05 -4.80
CA ALA A 32 11.69 2.03 -4.02
C ALA A 32 10.71 1.20 -3.22
N GLU A 33 9.69 1.84 -2.67
CA GLU A 33 8.67 1.11 -1.90
C GLU A 33 7.86 0.21 -2.80
N SER A 34 7.49 0.68 -3.97
CA SER A 34 6.74 -0.15 -4.91
C SER A 34 7.55 -1.36 -5.34
N GLU A 35 8.84 -1.17 -5.56
CA GLU A 35 9.71 -2.26 -5.94
C GLU A 35 9.82 -3.28 -4.82
N TYR A 36 9.94 -2.80 -3.59
CA TYR A 36 10.03 -3.68 -2.44
C TYR A 36 8.78 -4.55 -2.32
N PHE A 37 7.60 -3.95 -2.45
CA PHE A 37 6.37 -4.71 -2.32
C PHE A 37 6.15 -5.66 -3.47
N PHE A 38 6.56 -5.26 -4.66
CA PHE A 38 6.44 -6.14 -5.82
C PHE A 38 7.31 -7.38 -5.65
N LYS A 39 8.55 -7.19 -5.21
CA LYS A 39 9.43 -8.32 -4.99
C LYS A 39 8.91 -9.26 -3.93
N LYS A 40 8.30 -8.71 -2.91
CA LYS A 40 7.74 -9.52 -1.86
C LYS A 40 6.59 -10.37 -2.39
N LEU A 41 5.76 -9.78 -3.22
CA LEU A 41 4.61 -10.48 -3.77
C LEU A 41 5.02 -11.58 -4.73
N VAL A 42 5.96 -11.28 -5.62
CA VAL A 42 6.36 -12.23 -6.63
C VAL A 42 7.31 -13.29 -6.11
N GLY A 43 8.13 -12.92 -5.16
CA GLY A 43 9.13 -13.83 -4.65
C GLY A 43 10.24 -14.06 -5.66
N GLU A 44 10.95 -15.15 -5.49
CA GLU A 44 12.05 -15.48 -6.35
C GLU A 44 11.58 -16.29 -7.53
N PRO A 45 12.18 -16.10 -8.71
CA PRO A 45 11.82 -16.95 -9.84
C PRO A 45 12.14 -18.40 -9.52
N SER A 46 11.29 -19.30 -9.99
CA SER A 46 11.52 -20.71 -9.77
C SER A 46 12.71 -21.18 -10.63
N ALA A 47 13.12 -22.40 -10.38
CA ALA A 47 14.22 -23.00 -11.13
C ALA A 47 13.90 -23.07 -12.63
N TYR A 48 12.65 -23.04 -12.98
CA TYR A 48 12.24 -23.09 -14.36
C TYR A 48 11.98 -21.72 -14.96
N GLY A 49 12.36 -20.68 -14.26
CA GLY A 49 12.20 -19.33 -14.78
C GLY A 49 10.81 -18.75 -14.64
N LYS A 50 9.92 -19.46 -13.98
CA LYS A 50 8.57 -18.95 -13.79
C LYS A 50 8.50 -18.14 -12.52
N MET A 51 7.74 -17.05 -12.57
CA MET A 51 7.52 -16.26 -11.39
C MET A 51 6.25 -16.75 -10.73
N GLN A 52 6.29 -16.86 -9.42
CA GLN A 52 5.14 -17.30 -8.66
C GLN A 52 4.78 -16.24 -7.66
N PHE A 53 3.48 -15.99 -7.52
CA PHE A 53 3.02 -15.05 -6.52
C PHE A 53 3.01 -15.75 -5.17
N ASN A 54 3.53 -15.06 -4.19
CA ASN A 54 3.60 -15.58 -2.85
C ASN A 54 2.34 -15.18 -2.11
N THR A 55 1.31 -16.01 -2.21
CA THR A 55 0.02 -15.66 -1.65
C THR A 55 0.06 -15.55 -0.13
N LYS A 56 1.02 -16.19 0.51
CA LYS A 56 1.13 -16.06 1.96
C LYS A 56 1.57 -14.68 2.37
N GLU A 57 2.21 -13.96 1.47
CA GLU A 57 2.68 -12.63 1.79
C GLU A 57 1.66 -11.53 1.53
N ILE A 58 0.55 -11.86 0.89
CA ILE A 58 -0.40 -10.81 0.52
C ILE A 58 -0.88 -10.04 1.73
N PHE A 59 -1.25 -10.74 2.78
CA PHE A 59 -1.76 -10.10 3.96
C PHE A 59 -0.67 -9.26 4.65
N SER A 60 0.52 -9.82 4.73
CA SER A 60 1.65 -9.12 5.31
C SER A 60 1.98 -7.85 4.51
N ILE A 61 1.92 -7.96 3.18
CA ILE A 61 2.18 -6.81 2.32
C ILE A 61 1.17 -5.70 2.57
N ARG A 62 -0.09 -6.04 2.75
CA ARG A 62 -1.10 -5.03 3.03
C ARG A 62 -0.80 -4.29 4.32
N LEU A 63 -0.43 -5.03 5.37
CA LEU A 63 -0.12 -4.40 6.63
C LEU A 63 1.08 -3.46 6.49
N GLU A 64 2.12 -3.91 5.80
CA GLU A 64 3.29 -3.07 5.63
C GLU A 64 2.99 -1.86 4.77
N LYS A 65 2.17 -2.04 3.75
CA LYS A 65 1.81 -0.93 2.88
C LYS A 65 1.09 0.17 3.66
N VAL A 66 0.16 -0.24 4.52
CA VAL A 66 -0.57 0.72 5.34
C VAL A 66 0.39 1.41 6.31
N ALA A 67 1.24 0.64 6.98
CA ALA A 67 2.18 1.23 7.93
C ALA A 67 3.11 2.22 7.23
N THR A 68 3.44 1.94 5.97
CA THR A 68 4.36 2.79 5.22
C THR A 68 3.71 4.08 4.74
N ALA A 69 2.52 3.99 4.21
CA ALA A 69 1.92 5.11 3.49
C ALA A 69 0.75 5.79 4.19
N LEU A 70 0.33 5.29 5.35
CA LEU A 70 -0.71 5.97 6.10
C LEU A 70 -0.06 7.12 6.87
N VAL A 71 -0.48 8.33 6.55
CA VAL A 71 0.13 9.52 7.15
C VAL A 71 -0.57 9.93 8.42
N GLU A 72 -1.90 9.93 8.40
CA GLU A 72 -2.66 10.38 9.53
C GLU A 72 -3.94 9.55 9.63
N PRO A 73 -4.16 8.85 10.72
CA PRO A 73 -3.28 8.74 11.88
C PRO A 73 -2.10 7.82 11.59
N LYS A 74 -0.96 8.14 12.12
CA LYS A 74 0.21 7.29 11.92
C LYS A 74 0.09 6.08 12.81
N ILE A 75 0.38 4.90 12.24
CA ILE A 75 0.33 3.69 13.03
C ILE A 75 1.48 2.80 12.60
N GLU A 76 2.12 2.17 13.57
CA GLU A 76 3.28 1.35 13.30
C GLU A 76 2.86 -0.07 12.93
N LEU A 77 3.74 -0.76 12.23
CA LEU A 77 3.43 -2.11 11.78
C LEU A 77 3.09 -3.04 12.95
N ASN A 78 3.83 -2.93 14.04
CA ASN A 78 3.55 -3.77 15.20
C ASN A 78 2.17 -3.51 15.77
N GLU A 79 1.74 -2.24 15.76
CA GLU A 79 0.42 -1.91 16.25
C GLU A 79 -0.66 -2.49 15.34
N LEU A 80 -0.42 -2.44 14.03
CA LEU A 80 -1.38 -3.01 13.09
C LEU A 80 -1.55 -4.50 13.33
N ARG A 81 -0.45 -5.18 13.59
CA ARG A 81 -0.49 -6.62 13.77
C ARG A 81 -1.22 -7.04 15.02
N GLU A 82 -1.36 -6.14 15.97
CA GLU A 82 -2.06 -6.46 17.20
C GLU A 82 -3.54 -6.13 17.18
N LEU A 83 -4.02 -5.57 16.09
CA LEU A 83 -5.44 -5.31 15.95
C LEU A 83 -6.19 -6.61 15.76
N SER A 84 -7.48 -6.60 16.09
CA SER A 84 -8.27 -7.80 15.91
C SER A 84 -8.48 -8.09 14.43
N GLU A 85 -8.85 -9.30 14.14
CA GLU A 85 -9.05 -9.71 12.76
C GLU A 85 -10.10 -8.88 12.06
N SER A 86 -11.03 -8.34 12.80
CA SER A 86 -12.08 -7.52 12.21
C SER A 86 -11.54 -6.24 11.58
N ALA A 87 -10.32 -5.85 11.93
CA ALA A 87 -9.71 -4.68 11.32
C ALA A 87 -9.23 -4.94 9.89
N SER A 88 -9.22 -6.20 9.46
CA SER A 88 -8.66 -6.53 8.16
C SER A 88 -9.40 -5.85 7.01
N GLU A 89 -10.69 -5.63 7.17
CA GLU A 89 -11.46 -4.97 6.12
C GLU A 89 -11.02 -3.52 5.97
N ALA A 90 -10.84 -2.83 7.08
CA ALA A 90 -10.38 -1.44 7.02
C ALA A 90 -8.97 -1.36 6.47
N ILE A 91 -8.11 -2.28 6.90
CA ILE A 91 -6.73 -2.30 6.41
C ILE A 91 -6.70 -2.56 4.92
N GLY A 92 -7.52 -3.49 4.45
CA GLY A 92 -7.59 -3.78 3.03
C GLY A 92 -8.07 -2.59 2.22
N GLU A 93 -9.05 -1.88 2.74
CA GLU A 93 -9.59 -0.73 2.05
C GLU A 93 -8.53 0.37 1.94
N ILE A 94 -7.79 0.61 3.01
CA ILE A 94 -6.73 1.61 2.99
C ILE A 94 -5.61 1.18 2.06
N ALA A 95 -5.22 -0.11 2.11
CA ALA A 95 -4.15 -0.59 1.25
C ALA A 95 -4.53 -0.47 -0.22
N ASP A 96 -5.78 -0.78 -0.56
CA ASP A 96 -6.23 -0.65 -1.93
C ASP A 96 -6.22 0.81 -2.38
N ALA A 97 -6.59 1.73 -1.49
CA ALA A 97 -6.57 3.14 -1.83
C ALA A 97 -5.15 3.64 -2.06
N ILE A 98 -4.20 3.16 -1.26
CA ILE A 98 -2.80 3.52 -1.44
C ILE A 98 -2.31 3.02 -2.78
N GLU A 99 -2.66 1.80 -3.12
CA GLU A 99 -2.23 1.21 -4.38
C GLU A 99 -2.82 1.98 -5.56
N GLU A 100 -4.08 2.29 -5.49
CA GLU A 100 -4.75 3.00 -6.56
C GLU A 100 -4.18 4.39 -6.73
N PHE A 101 -3.93 5.09 -5.62
CA PHE A 101 -3.37 6.42 -5.66
C PHE A 101 -1.97 6.42 -6.26
N SER A 102 -1.18 5.41 -5.89
CA SER A 102 0.20 5.31 -6.37
C SER A 102 0.27 4.96 -7.84
N ASN A 103 -0.76 4.32 -8.36
CA ASN A 103 -0.76 3.88 -9.75
C ASN A 103 -1.61 4.74 -10.67
N VAL A 104 -2.02 5.90 -10.17
CA VAL A 104 -2.95 6.71 -10.95
C VAL A 104 -2.42 7.06 -12.33
N GLY A 105 -1.14 7.26 -12.45
CA GLY A 105 -0.57 7.58 -13.75
C GLY A 105 -0.63 6.44 -14.73
N LYS A 106 -0.54 5.22 -14.22
CA LYS A 106 -0.58 4.06 -15.08
C LYS A 106 -1.98 3.69 -15.50
N ASN A 107 -2.92 3.95 -14.66
CA ASN A 107 -4.27 3.54 -14.91
C ASN A 107 -5.13 4.56 -15.54
N LYS A 108 -4.51 5.62 -16.02
CA LYS A 108 -5.26 6.55 -16.53
C LYS A 108 -5.77 6.34 -17.86
N LYS A 109 -5.48 5.39 -18.52
CA LYS A 109 -5.89 5.14 -19.68
C LYS A 109 -7.16 4.82 -19.75
N LYS A 110 -7.78 4.99 -19.92
CA LYS A 110 -8.93 4.52 -19.93
C LYS A 110 -9.54 5.04 -20.48
#